data_2205ca059e24cc0c56cfcf5bc331aade
#
_entry.id   2205ca059e24cc0c56cfcf5bc331aade
#
_cell.length_a   1.000
_cell.length_b   1.000
_cell.length_c   1.000
_cell.angle_alpha   90.00
_cell.angle_beta   90.00
_cell.angle_gamma   90.00
#
_symmetry.space_group_name_H-M   'P 1'
#
loop_
_entity.id
_entity.type
_entity.pdbx_description
1 polymer ?
#
loop_
_entity_poly.entity_id
_entity_poly.type
_entity_poly.pdbx_seq_one_letter_code
_entity_poly.pdbx_strand_id
1 'polypeptide(L)'
;MDLMRPTLNQLNIVSGNVDASIAFYRQLGVDIPDPRIWRTATGAHHVSAIEPQGPEAACLDLDSAAFAQIWNKGWAGRKDLAGRVVVGFSVSSREEVDRLYGEMTSAGHRGLQPPWDAFWGARYAIVEDPDGIAVGLMSPISAKHRAPPPAV
;
A
#
# COMPACT_ATOMS: atom_id res chain seq x y z
N MET A 1 36.55 -4.24 -3.30
CA MET A 1 35.63 -4.24 -2.15
C MET A 1 34.25 -3.91 -2.68
N ASP A 2 33.38 -4.89 -2.64
CA ASP A 2 31.97 -4.64 -3.00
C ASP A 2 31.35 -3.76 -1.92
N LEU A 3 31.09 -2.52 -2.27
CA LEU A 3 30.32 -1.64 -1.42
C LEU A 3 28.89 -2.16 -1.41
N MET A 4 28.50 -2.81 -0.33
CA MET A 4 27.11 -3.20 -0.14
C MET A 4 26.22 -1.96 -0.21
N ARG A 5 25.37 -1.89 -1.23
CA ARG A 5 24.41 -0.80 -1.36
C ARG A 5 23.18 -1.12 -0.52
N PRO A 6 22.66 -0.15 0.23
CA PRO A 6 21.37 -0.35 0.89
C PRO A 6 20.28 -0.66 -0.14
N THR A 7 19.39 -1.59 0.19
CA THR A 7 18.22 -1.92 -0.62
C THR A 7 16.95 -1.59 0.15
N LEU A 8 15.93 -1.10 -0.55
CA LEU A 8 14.61 -0.90 0.05
C LEU A 8 13.95 -2.27 0.19
N ASN A 9 13.80 -2.76 1.42
CA ASN A 9 13.26 -4.09 1.67
C ASN A 9 12.01 -4.10 2.57
N GLN A 10 11.60 -2.96 3.08
CA GLN A 10 10.46 -2.89 3.99
C GLN A 10 9.72 -1.57 3.84
N LEU A 11 8.42 -1.64 3.78
CA LEU A 11 7.51 -0.54 4.02
C LEU A 11 6.68 -0.89 5.25
N ASN A 12 6.65 0.00 6.23
CA ASN A 12 5.92 -0.21 7.47
C ASN A 12 4.86 0.89 7.60
N ILE A 13 3.61 0.48 7.78
CA ILE A 13 2.50 1.41 8.01
C ILE A 13 2.09 1.31 9.47
N VAL A 14 2.20 2.42 10.19
CA VAL A 14 1.64 2.52 11.54
C VAL A 14 0.18 2.88 11.43
N SER A 15 -0.68 1.95 11.84
CA SER A 15 -2.12 2.03 11.69
C SER A 15 -2.79 2.42 13.02
N GLY A 16 -3.77 3.31 12.94
CA GLY A 16 -4.64 3.63 14.06
C GLY A 16 -5.61 2.49 14.42
N ASN A 17 -5.87 1.60 13.47
CA ASN A 17 -6.69 0.40 13.65
C ASN A 17 -6.20 -0.68 12.69
N VAL A 18 -5.36 -1.60 13.18
CA VAL A 18 -4.74 -2.63 12.36
C VAL A 18 -5.79 -3.58 11.77
N ASP A 19 -6.85 -3.90 12.50
CA ASP A 19 -7.94 -4.74 11.98
C ASP A 19 -8.64 -4.08 10.78
N ALA A 20 -8.87 -2.78 10.81
CA ALA A 20 -9.44 -2.05 9.69
C ALA A 20 -8.48 -2.02 8.49
N SER A 21 -7.20 -1.85 8.73
CA SER A 21 -6.17 -1.90 7.68
C SER A 21 -6.09 -3.29 7.04
N ILE A 22 -6.11 -4.35 7.84
CA ILE A 22 -6.14 -5.73 7.35
C ILE A 22 -7.37 -5.95 6.46
N ALA A 23 -8.55 -5.52 6.89
CA ALA A 23 -9.76 -5.65 6.10
C ALA A 23 -9.66 -4.91 4.76
N PHE A 24 -9.10 -3.69 4.75
CA PHE A 24 -8.85 -2.92 3.54
C PHE A 24 -7.92 -3.66 2.57
N TYR A 25 -6.74 -4.10 3.04
CA TYR A 25 -5.77 -4.75 2.16
C TYR A 25 -6.24 -6.13 1.68
N ARG A 26 -6.99 -6.87 2.50
CA ARG A 26 -7.67 -8.11 2.05
C ARG A 26 -8.68 -7.84 0.94
N GLN A 27 -9.48 -6.79 1.06
CA GLN A 27 -10.43 -6.39 0.03
C GLN A 27 -9.71 -5.97 -1.26
N LEU A 28 -8.55 -5.35 -1.15
CA LEU A 28 -7.69 -5.00 -2.27
C LEU A 28 -7.12 -6.24 -2.99
N GLY A 29 -7.09 -7.39 -2.33
CA GLY A 29 -6.60 -8.66 -2.87
C GLY A 29 -5.32 -9.18 -2.22
N VAL A 30 -4.85 -8.55 -1.14
CA VAL A 30 -3.68 -9.02 -0.40
C VAL A 30 -4.08 -10.22 0.47
N ASP A 31 -3.36 -11.32 0.32
CA ASP A 31 -3.58 -12.53 1.12
C ASP A 31 -2.94 -12.38 2.50
N ILE A 32 -3.79 -12.18 3.50
CA ILE A 32 -3.36 -12.04 4.91
C ILE A 32 -4.07 -13.11 5.75
N PRO A 33 -3.47 -14.30 5.92
CA PRO A 33 -4.07 -15.36 6.72
C PRO A 33 -4.08 -15.03 8.21
N ASP A 34 -5.15 -15.40 8.91
CA ASP A 34 -5.31 -15.14 10.35
C ASP A 34 -4.13 -15.58 11.22
N PRO A 35 -3.52 -16.78 11.02
CA PRO A 35 -2.39 -17.21 11.84
C PRO A 35 -1.16 -16.30 11.78
N ARG A 36 -1.04 -15.45 10.75
CA ARG A 36 0.07 -14.51 10.62
C ARG A 36 -0.11 -13.26 11.48
N ILE A 37 -1.34 -12.99 11.92
CA ILE A 37 -1.69 -11.76 12.64
C ILE A 37 -1.39 -11.92 14.12
N TRP A 38 -0.54 -11.04 14.66
CA TRP A 38 -0.34 -10.97 16.11
C TRP A 38 -1.45 -10.15 16.74
N ARG A 39 -2.27 -10.81 17.54
CA ARG A 39 -3.39 -10.23 18.29
C ARG A 39 -3.19 -10.37 19.79
N THR A 40 -3.72 -9.40 20.52
CA THR A 40 -3.90 -9.46 21.97
C THR A 40 -5.36 -9.14 22.31
N ALA A 41 -5.68 -9.05 23.59
CA ALA A 41 -7.01 -8.62 24.03
C ALA A 41 -7.39 -7.21 23.56
N THR A 42 -6.41 -6.39 23.17
CA THR A 42 -6.64 -5.01 22.68
C THR A 42 -6.75 -4.92 21.16
N GLY A 43 -6.68 -6.02 20.43
CA GLY A 43 -6.82 -6.08 18.97
C GLY A 43 -5.57 -6.59 18.26
N ALA A 44 -5.52 -6.41 16.95
CA ALA A 44 -4.35 -6.72 16.14
C ALA A 44 -3.24 -5.68 16.35
N HIS A 45 -1.99 -6.12 16.46
CA HIS A 45 -0.85 -5.26 16.69
C HIS A 45 0.20 -5.31 15.59
N HIS A 46 0.33 -6.45 14.91
CA HIS A 46 1.32 -6.60 13.83
C HIS A 46 0.88 -7.67 12.84
N VAL A 47 1.20 -7.43 11.58
CA VAL A 47 1.20 -8.45 10.54
C VAL A 47 2.16 -8.04 9.41
N SER A 48 2.92 -9.01 8.90
CA SER A 48 3.52 -8.88 7.57
C SER A 48 2.45 -9.16 6.53
N ALA A 49 1.82 -8.10 6.03
CA ALA A 49 0.73 -8.20 5.06
C ALA A 49 1.25 -8.77 3.73
N ILE A 50 2.45 -8.37 3.31
CA ILE A 50 3.15 -8.93 2.17
C ILE A 50 4.52 -9.37 2.64
N GLU A 51 4.78 -10.69 2.62
CA GLU A 51 6.09 -11.24 2.92
C GLU A 51 7.05 -11.07 1.75
N PRO A 52 8.35 -10.86 2.03
CA PRO A 52 9.32 -10.72 0.94
C PRO A 52 9.43 -12.03 0.14
N GLN A 53 9.41 -11.89 -1.19
CA GLN A 53 9.49 -13.02 -2.13
C GLN A 53 10.95 -13.33 -2.55
N GLY A 54 11.92 -12.83 -1.79
CA GLY A 54 13.33 -13.02 -2.04
C GLY A 54 14.16 -11.97 -1.34
N PRO A 55 15.50 -12.03 -1.40
CA PRO A 55 16.38 -11.16 -0.63
C PRO A 55 16.32 -9.67 -1.03
N GLU A 56 15.81 -9.39 -2.22
CA GLU A 56 15.66 -8.00 -2.74
C GLU A 56 14.21 -7.55 -2.82
N ALA A 57 13.25 -8.41 -2.44
CA ALA A 57 11.85 -8.07 -2.45
C ALA A 57 11.45 -7.30 -1.20
N ALA A 58 10.68 -6.23 -1.37
CA ALA A 58 10.15 -5.47 -0.25
C ALA A 58 8.99 -6.21 0.41
N CYS A 59 8.87 -6.08 1.73
CA CYS A 59 7.69 -6.48 2.48
C CYS A 59 6.82 -5.28 2.85
N LEU A 60 5.57 -5.54 3.13
CA LEU A 60 4.63 -4.56 3.68
C LEU A 60 4.17 -5.05 5.06
N ASP A 61 4.50 -4.28 6.09
CA ASP A 61 4.07 -4.56 7.46
C ASP A 61 3.03 -3.54 7.92
N LEU A 62 2.08 -4.01 8.71
CA LEU A 62 1.08 -3.19 9.39
C LEU A 62 1.29 -3.32 10.89
N ASP A 63 1.51 -2.21 11.57
CA ASP A 63 1.76 -2.16 12.99
C ASP A 63 0.82 -1.22 13.72
N SER A 64 0.40 -1.59 14.93
CA SER A 64 -0.35 -0.69 15.78
C SER A 64 0.52 0.45 16.30
N ALA A 65 -0.11 1.56 16.67
CA ALA A 65 0.58 2.67 17.33
C ALA A 65 1.26 2.22 18.64
N ALA A 66 0.63 1.32 19.39
CA ALA A 66 1.21 0.77 20.62
C ALA A 66 2.51 0.00 20.33
N PHE A 67 2.52 -0.82 19.28
CA PHE A 67 3.72 -1.55 18.87
C PHE A 67 4.79 -0.61 18.28
N ALA A 68 4.38 0.36 17.46
CA ALA A 68 5.30 1.33 16.86
C ALA A 68 6.10 2.11 17.91
N GLN A 69 5.50 2.47 19.03
CA GLN A 69 6.18 3.18 20.12
C GLN A 69 7.28 2.35 20.77
N ILE A 70 7.22 1.02 20.68
CA ILE A 70 8.24 0.13 21.22
C ILE A 70 9.48 0.13 20.32
N TRP A 71 9.29 0.02 19.00
CA TRP A 71 10.43 -0.08 18.08
C TRP A 71 10.87 1.27 17.48
N ASN A 72 10.07 2.34 17.64
CA ASN A 72 10.41 3.68 17.17
C ASN A 72 10.07 4.75 18.21
N LYS A 73 11.03 5.08 19.04
CA LYS A 73 10.85 6.11 20.10
C LYS A 73 10.63 7.51 19.52
N GLY A 74 11.00 7.76 18.28
CA GLY A 74 10.78 9.03 17.59
C GLY A 74 9.40 9.16 16.98
N TRP A 75 8.57 8.11 17.02
CA TRP A 75 7.24 8.14 16.37
C TRP A 75 6.30 9.16 17.00
N ALA A 76 6.12 9.15 18.31
CA ALA A 76 5.36 10.14 19.11
C ALA A 76 4.00 10.58 18.51
N GLY A 77 3.24 9.66 17.91
CA GLY A 77 1.94 9.94 17.31
C GLY A 77 1.95 10.74 16.01
N ARG A 78 3.06 10.77 15.29
CA ARG A 78 3.20 11.52 14.04
C ARG A 78 2.22 11.05 12.97
N LYS A 79 1.63 12.01 12.24
CA LYS A 79 0.65 11.77 11.15
C LYS A 79 0.94 12.63 9.92
N ASP A 80 2.17 13.09 9.75
CA ASP A 80 2.57 14.10 8.77
C ASP A 80 3.01 13.54 7.39
N LEU A 81 2.81 12.25 7.13
CA LEU A 81 3.17 11.62 5.85
C LEU A 81 2.01 11.54 4.84
N ALA A 82 0.80 11.87 5.25
CA ALA A 82 -0.34 11.87 4.33
C ALA A 82 -0.07 12.82 3.13
N GLY A 83 -0.29 12.33 1.92
CA GLY A 83 -0.01 13.06 0.69
C GLY A 83 1.44 13.06 0.23
N ARG A 84 2.36 12.48 1.00
CA ARG A 84 3.78 12.41 0.64
C ARG A 84 4.25 11.02 0.26
N VAL A 85 3.45 10.00 0.51
CA VAL A 85 3.77 8.60 0.24
C VAL A 85 2.61 7.95 -0.49
N VAL A 86 2.91 7.22 -1.54
CA VAL A 86 1.97 6.32 -2.22
C VAL A 86 2.51 4.90 -2.14
N VAL A 87 1.69 3.99 -1.64
CA VAL A 87 2.00 2.55 -1.65
C VAL A 87 1.43 1.98 -2.94
N GLY A 88 2.29 1.60 -3.89
CA GLY A 88 1.87 1.14 -5.21
C GLY A 88 1.72 -0.36 -5.29
N PHE A 89 0.62 -0.82 -5.88
CA PHE A 89 0.36 -2.22 -6.20
C PHE A 89 0.24 -2.40 -7.71
N SER A 90 0.91 -3.42 -8.24
CA SER A 90 0.72 -3.86 -9.61
C SER A 90 -0.50 -4.75 -9.70
N VAL A 91 -1.36 -4.49 -10.67
CA VAL A 91 -2.51 -5.33 -11.00
C VAL A 91 -2.36 -5.91 -12.41
N SER A 92 -3.13 -6.95 -12.72
CA SER A 92 -2.89 -7.79 -13.90
C SER A 92 -3.21 -7.14 -15.24
N SER A 93 -4.13 -6.17 -15.27
CA SER A 93 -4.59 -5.55 -16.52
C SER A 93 -5.15 -4.15 -16.29
N ARG A 94 -5.38 -3.44 -17.37
CA ARG A 94 -6.01 -2.12 -17.38
C ARG A 94 -7.45 -2.20 -16.84
N GLU A 95 -8.18 -3.21 -17.25
CA GLU A 95 -9.56 -3.47 -16.82
C GLU A 95 -9.62 -3.77 -15.32
N GLU A 96 -8.60 -4.43 -14.80
CA GLU A 96 -8.50 -4.75 -13.37
C GLU A 96 -8.33 -3.49 -12.50
N VAL A 97 -7.65 -2.47 -13.00
CA VAL A 97 -7.57 -1.16 -12.32
C VAL A 97 -8.97 -0.57 -12.15
N ASP A 98 -9.75 -0.54 -13.24
CA ASP A 98 -11.11 0.01 -13.22
C ASP A 98 -12.03 -0.78 -12.29
N ARG A 99 -11.98 -2.11 -12.38
CA ARG A 99 -12.79 -3.01 -11.57
C ARG A 99 -12.49 -2.83 -10.08
N LEU A 100 -11.23 -2.89 -9.71
CA LEU A 100 -10.81 -2.84 -8.32
C LEU A 100 -11.08 -1.45 -7.70
N TYR A 101 -10.81 -0.37 -8.43
CA TYR A 101 -11.17 0.97 -7.98
C TYR A 101 -12.68 1.10 -7.73
N GLY A 102 -13.51 0.58 -8.65
CA GLY A 102 -14.97 0.58 -8.51
C GLY A 102 -15.44 -0.20 -7.30
N GLU A 103 -14.88 -1.38 -7.05
CA GLU A 103 -15.21 -2.20 -5.89
C GLU A 103 -14.80 -1.53 -4.57
N MET A 104 -13.59 -0.98 -4.52
CA MET A 104 -13.09 -0.31 -3.33
C MET A 104 -13.93 0.92 -2.97
N THR A 105 -14.25 1.77 -3.94
CA THR A 105 -15.07 2.96 -3.70
C THR A 105 -16.52 2.61 -3.38
N SER A 106 -17.08 1.57 -3.99
CA SER A 106 -18.43 1.07 -3.66
C SER A 106 -18.50 0.48 -2.25
N ALA A 107 -17.38 -0.03 -1.73
CA ALA A 107 -17.28 -0.52 -0.36
C ALA A 107 -17.10 0.60 0.68
N GLY A 108 -17.03 1.86 0.26
CA GLY A 108 -16.94 3.03 1.13
C GLY A 108 -15.54 3.59 1.31
N HIS A 109 -14.52 3.05 0.62
CA HIS A 109 -13.17 3.63 0.66
C HIS A 109 -13.11 4.87 -0.23
N ARG A 110 -12.32 5.85 0.18
CA ARG A 110 -12.20 7.10 -0.55
C ARG A 110 -11.35 6.91 -1.81
N GLY A 111 -11.90 7.32 -2.97
CA GLY A 111 -11.13 7.45 -4.20
C GLY A 111 -10.39 8.77 -4.22
N LEU A 112 -9.06 8.73 -4.46
CA LEU A 112 -8.23 9.93 -4.57
C LEU A 112 -7.99 10.32 -6.01
N GLN A 113 -7.76 9.33 -6.89
CA GLN A 113 -7.58 9.51 -8.32
C GLN A 113 -8.39 8.44 -9.05
N PRO A 114 -9.45 8.81 -9.77
CA PRO A 114 -10.17 7.86 -10.63
C PRO A 114 -9.26 7.24 -11.69
N PRO A 115 -9.57 6.03 -12.18
CA PRO A 115 -8.78 5.40 -13.23
C PRO A 115 -8.60 6.31 -14.44
N TRP A 116 -7.37 6.43 -14.91
CA TRP A 116 -7.01 7.23 -16.06
C TRP A 116 -5.84 6.62 -16.84
N ASP A 117 -5.70 7.04 -18.07
CA ASP A 117 -4.62 6.60 -18.94
C ASP A 117 -3.40 7.49 -18.70
N ALA A 118 -2.47 7.00 -17.89
CA ALA A 118 -1.28 7.74 -17.53
C ALA A 118 -0.29 7.81 -18.72
N PHE A 119 0.36 8.94 -18.87
CA PHE A 119 1.28 9.18 -20.00
C PHE A 119 2.46 8.19 -20.04
N TRP A 120 2.81 7.58 -18.91
CA TRP A 120 3.86 6.53 -18.86
C TRP A 120 3.43 5.19 -19.41
N GLY A 121 2.18 5.04 -19.85
CA GLY A 121 1.68 3.87 -20.56
C GLY A 121 0.91 2.88 -19.71
N ALA A 122 0.49 3.25 -18.51
CA ALA A 122 -0.33 2.42 -17.62
C ALA A 122 -1.74 2.99 -17.44
N ARG A 123 -2.68 2.13 -17.09
CA ARG A 123 -3.92 2.52 -16.44
C ARG A 123 -3.64 2.65 -14.95
N TYR A 124 -4.03 3.75 -14.33
CA TYR A 124 -3.63 4.08 -12.97
C TYR A 124 -4.78 4.70 -12.19
N ALA A 125 -4.89 4.32 -10.93
CA ALA A 125 -5.87 4.86 -9.98
C ALA A 125 -5.26 4.92 -8.59
N ILE A 126 -5.84 5.73 -7.70
CA ILE A 126 -5.43 5.83 -6.30
C ILE A 126 -6.67 5.77 -5.42
N VAL A 127 -6.63 4.91 -4.42
CA VAL A 127 -7.60 4.84 -3.31
C VAL A 127 -6.91 5.21 -2.00
N GLU A 128 -7.67 5.51 -0.97
CA GLU A 128 -7.14 5.86 0.35
C GLU A 128 -7.38 4.71 1.33
N ASP A 129 -6.36 4.33 2.08
CA ASP A 129 -6.51 3.34 3.14
C ASP A 129 -7.14 3.96 4.41
N PRO A 130 -7.50 3.15 5.45
CA PRO A 130 -8.12 3.69 6.66
C PRO A 130 -7.30 4.73 7.43
N ASP A 131 -6.00 4.82 7.23
CA ASP A 131 -5.11 5.78 7.88
C ASP A 131 -4.81 7.04 7.03
N GLY A 132 -5.45 7.16 5.86
CA GLY A 132 -5.21 8.27 4.94
C GLY A 132 -3.99 8.08 4.04
N ILE A 133 -3.45 6.86 3.94
CA ILE A 133 -2.34 6.54 3.05
C ILE A 133 -2.88 6.35 1.63
N ALA A 134 -2.25 7.01 0.67
CA ALA A 134 -2.56 6.83 -0.74
C ALA A 134 -2.07 5.46 -1.22
N VAL A 135 -2.95 4.69 -1.85
CA VAL A 135 -2.67 3.35 -2.39
C VAL A 135 -2.91 3.37 -3.89
N GLY A 136 -1.83 3.23 -4.65
CA GLY A 136 -1.84 3.24 -6.10
C GLY A 136 -2.12 1.86 -6.69
N LEU A 137 -2.95 1.82 -7.71
CA LEU A 137 -3.26 0.63 -8.51
C LEU A 137 -2.75 0.88 -9.92
N MET A 138 -1.84 0.05 -10.40
CA MET A 138 -1.20 0.26 -11.70
C MET A 138 -1.22 -1.01 -12.55
N SER A 139 -1.70 -0.88 -13.77
CA SER A 139 -1.64 -1.93 -14.78
C SER A 139 -0.20 -2.11 -15.29
N PRO A 140 0.08 -3.21 -16.02
CA PRO A 140 1.32 -3.29 -16.78
C PRO A 140 1.51 -2.07 -17.69
N ILE A 141 2.76 -1.63 -17.80
CA ILE A 141 3.14 -0.52 -18.70
C ILE A 141 3.21 -1.04 -20.14
N SER A 142 2.61 -0.31 -21.07
CA SER A 142 2.62 -0.63 -22.49
C SER A 142 3.15 0.56 -23.28
N ALA A 143 4.12 0.31 -24.16
CA ALA A 143 4.67 1.34 -25.04
C ALA A 143 3.60 1.96 -25.96
N LYS A 144 2.63 1.16 -26.38
CA LYS A 144 1.51 1.59 -27.23
C LYS A 144 0.62 2.64 -26.57
N HIS A 145 0.59 2.70 -25.24
CA HIS A 145 -0.22 3.67 -24.47
C HIS A 145 0.62 4.83 -23.90
N ARG A 146 1.91 4.89 -24.22
CA ARG A 146 2.75 6.01 -23.78
C ARG A 146 2.44 7.27 -24.59
N ALA A 147 2.50 8.40 -23.91
CA ALA A 147 2.42 9.73 -24.48
C ALA A 147 3.55 10.60 -23.89
N PRO A 148 3.88 11.74 -24.50
CA PRO A 148 4.84 12.67 -23.90
C PRO A 148 4.37 13.14 -22.51
N PRO A 149 5.30 13.34 -21.55
CA PRO A 149 4.93 13.88 -20.25
C PRO A 149 4.36 15.30 -20.41
N PRO A 150 3.40 15.67 -19.54
CA PRO A 150 2.86 17.03 -19.57
C PRO A 150 3.90 18.04 -19.11
N ALA A 151 3.68 19.30 -19.45
CA ALA A 151 4.43 20.42 -18.88
C ALA A 151 4.07 20.56 -17.39
N VAL A 152 5.07 20.78 -16.54
CA VAL A 152 4.94 21.00 -15.09
C VAL A 152 5.67 22.27 -14.68
#